data_1e54eb3e85990208ae339b012a1315d2
#
_entry.id   1e54eb3e85990208ae339b012a1315d2
#
_cell.length_a   1.000
_cell.length_b   1.000
_cell.length_c   1.000
_cell.angle_alpha   90.00
_cell.angle_beta   90.00
_cell.angle_gamma   90.00
#
_symmetry.space_group_name_H-M   'P 1'
#
loop_
_entity.id
_entity.type
_entity.pdbx_description
1 polymer ?
#
loop_
_entity_poly.entity_id
_entity_poly.type
_entity_poly.pdbx_seq_one_letter_code
_entity_poly.pdbx_strand_id
1 'polypeptide(L)'
;MLQYHAAGFRQAGAEIVAVADAAPGAAAKAAEKWGIPTAYESVDAMLAGSPELEAISIIVPNKFHKPLAVQCLLAGKHVFSEKPPALNAGEVQEIIDAAKKAGKHVLFNFNNRARPESQAMKTYIEQGVVGTINSAQAKWIRRTGIPGFGGWFTTKELAGGGPLIDLLHMIDLAMYFMGYPEPAHVLGQTFSDFIQDKQFKGPWGIPDRVGGTTDVENAAHGFVTFKTGQVLSLQVSWAEMVKREEVSVVFQGTKAGGKVERLFGIDGLDNTAIDTCELYVQENGNSVNRSIVTQACEDMGRIGSAANFIEFLDGKAEPLNTPEQALRLMQVIDAIYASAASGKPVSI
;
A
#
# COMPACT_ATOMS: atom_id res chain seq x y z
N MET A 1 12.01 1.55 -6.31
CA MET A 1 11.03 0.42 -6.46
C MET A 1 11.45 -0.54 -7.55
N LEU A 2 11.90 -0.10 -8.71
CA LEU A 2 12.26 -0.97 -9.85
C LEU A 2 13.05 -2.24 -9.46
N GLN A 3 14.04 -2.14 -8.56
CA GLN A 3 14.84 -3.29 -8.10
C GLN A 3 13.99 -4.43 -7.52
N TYR A 4 12.95 -4.11 -6.75
CA TYR A 4 12.08 -5.11 -6.10
C TYR A 4 11.12 -5.74 -7.11
N HIS A 5 10.50 -4.93 -7.98
CA HIS A 5 9.65 -5.44 -9.04
C HIS A 5 10.43 -6.33 -10.01
N ALA A 6 11.60 -5.87 -10.46
CA ALA A 6 12.46 -6.64 -11.33
C ALA A 6 12.92 -7.98 -10.71
N ALA A 7 13.26 -7.96 -9.41
CA ALA A 7 13.64 -9.19 -8.70
C ALA A 7 12.47 -10.17 -8.62
N GLY A 8 11.26 -9.71 -8.25
CA GLY A 8 10.07 -10.55 -8.15
C GLY A 8 9.63 -11.13 -9.50
N PHE A 9 9.62 -10.31 -10.55
CA PHE A 9 9.27 -10.78 -11.90
C PHE A 9 10.24 -11.84 -12.39
N ARG A 10 11.56 -11.61 -12.25
CA ARG A 10 12.58 -12.61 -12.63
C ARG A 10 12.49 -13.89 -11.79
N GLN A 11 12.21 -13.77 -10.49
CA GLN A 11 11.99 -14.91 -9.60
C GLN A 11 10.83 -15.80 -10.07
N ALA A 12 9.75 -15.19 -10.56
CA ALA A 12 8.59 -15.89 -11.12
C ALA A 12 8.79 -16.34 -12.58
N GLY A 13 9.96 -16.09 -13.19
CA GLY A 13 10.31 -16.54 -14.53
C GLY A 13 9.98 -15.57 -15.66
N ALA A 14 9.56 -14.34 -15.37
CA ALA A 14 9.31 -13.33 -16.39
C ALA A 14 10.62 -12.69 -16.90
N GLU A 15 10.64 -12.39 -18.18
CA GLU A 15 11.71 -11.62 -18.82
C GLU A 15 11.35 -10.11 -18.81
N ILE A 16 12.32 -9.26 -18.43
CA ILE A 16 12.17 -7.82 -18.46
C ILE A 16 12.89 -7.30 -19.69
N VAL A 17 12.14 -6.92 -20.70
CA VAL A 17 12.68 -6.57 -22.02
C VAL A 17 12.72 -5.06 -22.29
N ALA A 18 11.97 -4.26 -21.54
CA ALA A 18 11.91 -2.81 -21.76
C ALA A 18 11.73 -2.01 -20.47
N VAL A 19 12.22 -0.78 -20.47
CA VAL A 19 11.96 0.24 -19.46
C VAL A 19 11.67 1.57 -20.12
N ALA A 20 10.72 2.33 -19.56
CA ALA A 20 10.38 3.68 -20.03
C ALA A 20 10.45 4.69 -18.86
N ASP A 21 10.97 5.89 -19.13
CA ASP A 21 10.97 7.02 -18.21
C ASP A 21 10.94 8.33 -19.01
N ALA A 22 10.07 9.26 -18.60
CA ALA A 22 9.93 10.55 -19.29
C ALA A 22 11.07 11.55 -18.95
N ALA A 23 11.86 11.29 -17.90
CA ALA A 23 13.01 12.12 -17.58
C ALA A 23 14.18 11.78 -18.55
N PRO A 24 14.76 12.78 -19.24
CA PRO A 24 15.78 12.54 -20.26
C PRO A 24 16.95 11.67 -19.75
N GLY A 25 17.21 10.57 -20.46
CA GLY A 25 18.28 9.62 -20.15
C GLY A 25 18.08 8.76 -18.90
N ALA A 26 16.96 8.89 -18.18
CA ALA A 26 16.68 8.07 -17.00
C ALA A 26 16.40 6.61 -17.39
N ALA A 27 15.65 6.37 -18.44
CA ALA A 27 15.39 5.04 -18.96
C ALA A 27 16.69 4.31 -19.38
N ALA A 28 17.60 5.00 -20.09
CA ALA A 28 18.88 4.43 -20.50
C ALA A 28 19.76 4.01 -19.30
N LYS A 29 19.85 4.90 -18.29
CA LYS A 29 20.55 4.59 -17.03
C LYS A 29 19.95 3.40 -16.29
N ALA A 30 18.61 3.30 -16.25
CA ALA A 30 17.93 2.17 -15.63
C ALA A 30 18.18 0.87 -16.43
N ALA A 31 18.12 0.92 -17.75
CA ALA A 31 18.40 -0.20 -18.64
C ALA A 31 19.81 -0.76 -18.42
N GLU A 32 20.82 0.11 -18.42
CA GLU A 32 22.22 -0.26 -18.15
C GLU A 32 22.37 -0.88 -16.75
N LYS A 33 21.86 -0.21 -15.73
CA LYS A 33 22.00 -0.64 -14.32
C LYS A 33 21.37 -1.99 -14.05
N TRP A 34 20.23 -2.30 -14.68
CA TRP A 34 19.45 -3.49 -14.37
C TRP A 34 19.49 -4.56 -15.46
N GLY A 35 20.31 -4.36 -16.50
CA GLY A 35 20.45 -5.30 -17.61
C GLY A 35 19.14 -5.46 -18.39
N ILE A 36 18.42 -4.36 -18.67
CA ILE A 36 17.19 -4.37 -19.45
C ILE A 36 17.54 -4.01 -20.90
N PRO A 37 17.13 -4.84 -21.89
CA PRO A 37 17.60 -4.69 -23.28
C PRO A 37 17.23 -3.35 -23.94
N THR A 38 16.03 -2.84 -23.68
CA THR A 38 15.50 -1.69 -24.42
C THR A 38 15.05 -0.56 -23.48
N ALA A 39 15.39 0.69 -23.84
CA ALA A 39 15.01 1.89 -23.12
C ALA A 39 14.18 2.83 -24.00
N TYR A 40 13.11 3.40 -23.46
CA TYR A 40 12.21 4.32 -24.13
C TYR A 40 12.02 5.60 -23.32
N GLU A 41 11.86 6.74 -24.00
CA GLU A 41 11.61 8.04 -23.36
C GLU A 41 10.11 8.29 -23.06
N SER A 42 9.22 7.35 -23.42
CA SER A 42 7.80 7.42 -23.11
C SER A 42 7.13 6.05 -23.14
N VAL A 43 5.97 5.93 -22.48
CA VAL A 43 5.13 4.74 -22.54
C VAL A 43 4.59 4.51 -23.94
N ASP A 44 4.22 5.58 -24.67
CA ASP A 44 3.76 5.47 -26.07
C ASP A 44 4.83 4.84 -26.96
N ALA A 45 6.07 5.31 -26.86
CA ALA A 45 7.20 4.74 -27.61
C ALA A 45 7.46 3.28 -27.25
N MET A 46 7.35 2.92 -25.95
CA MET A 46 7.51 1.55 -25.49
C MET A 46 6.42 0.63 -26.02
N LEU A 47 5.15 1.05 -25.95
CA LEU A 47 4.02 0.26 -26.45
C LEU A 47 4.08 0.06 -27.98
N ALA A 48 4.56 1.06 -28.71
CA ALA A 48 4.74 0.98 -30.17
C ALA A 48 5.97 0.14 -30.57
N GLY A 49 7.08 0.27 -29.83
CA GLY A 49 8.35 -0.36 -30.15
C GLY A 49 8.49 -1.79 -29.61
N SER A 50 7.68 -2.18 -28.65
CA SER A 50 7.68 -3.53 -28.03
C SER A 50 6.26 -4.07 -27.96
N PRO A 51 5.63 -4.39 -29.07
CA PRO A 51 4.24 -4.87 -29.11
C PRO A 51 4.06 -6.26 -28.44
N GLU A 52 5.13 -7.02 -28.29
CA GLU A 52 5.19 -8.34 -27.65
C GLU A 52 5.02 -8.30 -26.13
N LEU A 53 5.14 -7.13 -25.50
CA LEU A 53 4.95 -6.99 -24.05
C LEU A 53 3.58 -7.54 -23.61
N GLU A 54 3.57 -8.43 -22.64
CA GLU A 54 2.34 -9.00 -22.05
C GLU A 54 1.85 -8.21 -20.86
N ALA A 55 2.78 -7.65 -20.07
CA ALA A 55 2.49 -6.92 -18.84
C ALA A 55 3.39 -5.68 -18.66
N ILE A 56 2.87 -4.68 -17.95
CA ILE A 56 3.57 -3.43 -17.63
C ILE A 56 3.56 -3.22 -16.11
N SER A 57 4.72 -2.85 -15.57
CA SER A 57 4.85 -2.40 -14.18
C SER A 57 4.91 -0.88 -14.12
N ILE A 58 4.03 -0.26 -13.32
CA ILE A 58 3.91 1.20 -13.18
C ILE A 58 4.54 1.64 -11.84
N ILE A 59 5.61 2.45 -11.94
CA ILE A 59 6.44 2.89 -10.80
C ILE A 59 6.72 4.39 -10.97
N VAL A 60 5.68 5.20 -10.87
CA VAL A 60 5.72 6.65 -11.12
C VAL A 60 5.08 7.41 -9.94
N PRO A 61 5.15 8.75 -9.87
CA PRO A 61 4.36 9.51 -8.88
C PRO A 61 2.85 9.28 -9.03
N ASN A 62 2.14 9.30 -7.91
CA ASN A 62 0.74 8.85 -7.76
C ASN A 62 -0.22 9.39 -8.83
N LYS A 63 -0.10 10.68 -9.19
CA LYS A 63 -0.93 11.33 -10.23
C LYS A 63 -0.92 10.58 -11.58
N PHE A 64 0.15 9.86 -11.86
CA PHE A 64 0.31 9.17 -13.15
C PHE A 64 -0.11 7.70 -13.11
N HIS A 65 -0.50 7.15 -11.95
CA HIS A 65 -0.92 5.75 -11.84
C HIS A 65 -2.14 5.47 -12.74
N LYS A 66 -3.23 6.24 -12.57
CA LYS A 66 -4.46 6.03 -13.34
C LYS A 66 -4.28 6.22 -14.85
N PRO A 67 -3.76 7.35 -15.35
CA PRO A 67 -3.66 7.54 -16.80
C PRO A 67 -2.79 6.47 -17.46
N LEU A 68 -1.66 6.07 -16.85
CA LEU A 68 -0.80 5.05 -17.41
C LEU A 68 -1.40 3.64 -17.31
N ALA A 69 -2.08 3.32 -16.19
CA ALA A 69 -2.76 2.03 -16.05
C ALA A 69 -3.86 1.87 -17.13
N VAL A 70 -4.71 2.88 -17.30
CA VAL A 70 -5.76 2.88 -18.34
C VAL A 70 -5.16 2.75 -19.74
N GLN A 71 -4.10 3.50 -20.05
CA GLN A 71 -3.41 3.45 -21.32
C GLN A 71 -2.87 2.04 -21.62
N CYS A 72 -2.13 1.45 -20.66
CA CYS A 72 -1.53 0.12 -20.84
C CYS A 72 -2.60 -0.97 -20.96
N LEU A 73 -3.66 -0.93 -20.14
CA LEU A 73 -4.77 -1.87 -20.19
C LEU A 73 -5.46 -1.83 -21.55
N LEU A 74 -5.81 -0.64 -22.04
CA LEU A 74 -6.46 -0.46 -23.35
C LEU A 74 -5.54 -0.83 -24.53
N ALA A 75 -4.22 -0.79 -24.34
CA ALA A 75 -3.25 -1.34 -25.28
C ALA A 75 -3.11 -2.87 -25.20
N GLY A 76 -3.97 -3.54 -24.42
CA GLY A 76 -4.00 -5.01 -24.30
C GLY A 76 -2.93 -5.59 -23.39
N LYS A 77 -2.36 -4.80 -22.47
CA LYS A 77 -1.34 -5.26 -21.51
C LYS A 77 -1.93 -5.47 -20.12
N HIS A 78 -1.46 -6.49 -19.40
CA HIS A 78 -1.71 -6.62 -17.96
C HIS A 78 -0.93 -5.55 -17.19
N VAL A 79 -1.42 -5.14 -16.02
CA VAL A 79 -0.80 -4.04 -15.25
C VAL A 79 -0.52 -4.47 -13.82
N PHE A 80 0.70 -4.21 -13.36
CA PHE A 80 1.08 -4.22 -11.95
C PHE A 80 1.46 -2.80 -11.55
N SER A 81 0.68 -2.15 -10.68
CA SER A 81 0.90 -0.75 -10.32
C SER A 81 1.36 -0.61 -8.88
N GLU A 82 2.22 0.39 -8.64
CA GLU A 82 2.53 0.82 -7.27
C GLU A 82 1.28 1.35 -6.56
N LYS A 83 1.37 1.33 -5.23
CA LYS A 83 0.41 1.99 -4.36
C LYS A 83 0.71 3.52 -4.27
N PRO A 84 -0.29 4.36 -3.98
CA PRO A 84 -1.72 4.05 -3.92
C PRO A 84 -2.24 3.64 -5.31
N PRO A 85 -3.36 2.91 -5.38
CA PRO A 85 -3.93 2.50 -6.67
C PRO A 85 -4.16 3.65 -7.65
N ALA A 86 -4.65 4.79 -7.11
CA ALA A 86 -4.84 6.05 -7.80
C ALA A 86 -4.98 7.17 -6.75
N LEU A 87 -5.33 8.41 -7.15
CA LEU A 87 -5.52 9.53 -6.22
C LEU A 87 -6.82 9.42 -5.40
N ASN A 88 -7.83 8.72 -5.91
CA ASN A 88 -9.15 8.55 -5.28
C ASN A 88 -9.88 7.31 -5.82
N ALA A 89 -11.02 6.96 -5.21
CA ALA A 89 -11.83 5.80 -5.59
C ALA A 89 -12.42 5.92 -7.01
N GLY A 90 -12.79 7.11 -7.46
CA GLY A 90 -13.29 7.33 -8.82
C GLY A 90 -12.26 6.96 -9.88
N GLU A 91 -11.00 7.34 -9.67
CA GLU A 91 -9.90 6.96 -10.57
C GLU A 91 -9.63 5.45 -10.56
N VAL A 92 -9.77 4.78 -9.40
CA VAL A 92 -9.65 3.32 -9.33
C VAL A 92 -10.78 2.64 -10.11
N GLN A 93 -12.01 3.18 -10.06
CA GLN A 93 -13.12 2.66 -10.86
C GLN A 93 -12.83 2.77 -12.36
N GLU A 94 -12.24 3.88 -12.83
CA GLU A 94 -11.83 4.02 -14.24
C GLU A 94 -10.78 2.95 -14.65
N ILE A 95 -9.84 2.62 -13.76
CA ILE A 95 -8.86 1.54 -14.01
C ILE A 95 -9.57 0.19 -14.11
N ILE A 96 -10.52 -0.10 -13.21
CA ILE A 96 -11.31 -1.33 -13.22
C ILE A 96 -12.09 -1.46 -14.54
N ASP A 97 -12.74 -0.38 -14.97
CA ASP A 97 -13.54 -0.36 -16.19
C ASP A 97 -12.66 -0.57 -17.43
N ALA A 98 -11.46 0.03 -17.45
CA ALA A 98 -10.49 -0.20 -18.51
C ALA A 98 -10.00 -1.64 -18.55
N ALA A 99 -9.71 -2.25 -17.39
CA ALA A 99 -9.30 -3.64 -17.27
C ALA A 99 -10.37 -4.60 -17.79
N LYS A 100 -11.62 -4.39 -17.38
CA LYS A 100 -12.79 -5.17 -17.85
C LYS A 100 -12.98 -5.02 -19.37
N LYS A 101 -12.92 -3.80 -19.90
CA LYS A 101 -13.07 -3.51 -21.33
C LYS A 101 -11.99 -4.18 -22.17
N ALA A 102 -10.75 -4.22 -21.67
CA ALA A 102 -9.61 -4.81 -22.36
C ALA A 102 -9.50 -6.33 -22.16
N GLY A 103 -10.24 -6.94 -21.22
CA GLY A 103 -10.07 -8.33 -20.81
C GLY A 103 -8.70 -8.59 -20.21
N LYS A 104 -8.15 -7.63 -19.47
CA LYS A 104 -6.83 -7.68 -18.86
C LYS A 104 -6.92 -7.55 -17.34
N HIS A 105 -5.87 -8.03 -16.65
CA HIS A 105 -5.76 -7.95 -15.21
C HIS A 105 -4.96 -6.73 -14.78
N VAL A 106 -5.36 -6.15 -13.65
CA VAL A 106 -4.59 -5.16 -12.90
C VAL A 106 -4.48 -5.57 -11.44
N LEU A 107 -3.26 -5.59 -10.90
CA LEU A 107 -2.99 -5.76 -9.47
C LEU A 107 -2.17 -4.59 -8.96
N PHE A 108 -2.26 -4.36 -7.65
CA PHE A 108 -1.57 -3.27 -6.98
C PHE A 108 -0.55 -3.81 -5.98
N ASN A 109 0.57 -3.08 -5.80
CA ASN A 109 1.62 -3.50 -4.89
C ASN A 109 1.25 -3.28 -3.42
N PHE A 110 0.28 -4.04 -2.91
CA PHE A 110 -0.02 -4.15 -1.48
C PHE A 110 0.95 -5.11 -0.80
N ASN A 111 2.23 -4.76 -0.88
CA ASN A 111 3.37 -5.61 -0.50
C ASN A 111 3.31 -6.15 0.93
N ASN A 112 2.67 -5.45 1.86
CA ASN A 112 2.56 -5.94 3.24
C ASN A 112 1.72 -7.22 3.35
N ARG A 113 0.87 -7.53 2.37
CA ARG A 113 0.18 -8.83 2.30
C ARG A 113 1.13 -10.00 2.01
N ALA A 114 2.21 -9.76 1.24
CA ALA A 114 3.20 -10.79 0.89
C ALA A 114 4.26 -11.03 1.98
N ARG A 115 4.24 -10.29 3.08
CA ARG A 115 5.18 -10.51 4.18
C ARG A 115 4.92 -11.85 4.87
N PRO A 116 5.97 -12.57 5.30
CA PRO A 116 5.82 -13.88 5.95
C PRO A 116 4.88 -13.86 7.16
N GLU A 117 4.97 -12.86 8.03
CA GLU A 117 4.08 -12.72 9.20
C GLU A 117 2.63 -12.45 8.81
N SER A 118 2.40 -11.69 7.75
CA SER A 118 1.04 -11.44 7.22
C SER A 118 0.44 -12.69 6.62
N GLN A 119 1.21 -13.47 5.88
CA GLN A 119 0.78 -14.74 5.29
C GLN A 119 0.55 -15.81 6.37
N ALA A 120 1.43 -15.91 7.36
CA ALA A 120 1.24 -16.82 8.48
C ALA A 120 -0.06 -16.49 9.24
N MET A 121 -0.28 -15.22 9.59
CA MET A 121 -1.51 -14.78 10.26
C MET A 121 -2.74 -15.07 9.40
N LYS A 122 -2.69 -14.79 8.09
CA LYS A 122 -3.78 -15.06 7.15
C LYS A 122 -4.14 -16.55 7.10
N THR A 123 -3.14 -17.41 7.13
CA THR A 123 -3.34 -18.88 7.19
C THR A 123 -4.14 -19.29 8.44
N TYR A 124 -3.81 -18.77 9.62
CA TYR A 124 -4.58 -19.05 10.85
C TYR A 124 -6.01 -18.52 10.78
N ILE A 125 -6.22 -17.36 10.16
CA ILE A 125 -7.55 -16.79 9.93
C ILE A 125 -8.37 -17.70 9.02
N GLU A 126 -7.81 -18.15 7.90
CA GLU A 126 -8.47 -19.03 6.92
C GLU A 126 -8.78 -20.43 7.45
N GLN A 127 -7.93 -20.95 8.32
CA GLN A 127 -8.18 -22.18 9.05
C GLN A 127 -9.28 -22.06 10.13
N GLY A 128 -9.83 -20.86 10.35
CA GLY A 128 -10.92 -20.60 11.29
C GLY A 128 -10.47 -20.59 12.77
N VAL A 129 -9.15 -20.54 13.03
CA VAL A 129 -8.59 -20.49 14.39
C VAL A 129 -9.05 -19.22 15.12
N VAL A 130 -9.14 -18.10 14.39
CA VAL A 130 -9.54 -16.80 14.93
C VAL A 130 -11.08 -16.66 15.04
N GLY A 131 -11.81 -17.43 14.25
CA GLY A 131 -13.25 -17.23 14.05
C GLY A 131 -13.53 -16.01 13.18
N THR A 132 -14.66 -15.34 13.37
CA THR A 132 -14.99 -14.10 12.67
C THR A 132 -14.32 -12.92 13.36
N ILE A 133 -13.51 -12.16 12.64
CA ILE A 133 -12.91 -10.92 13.17
C ILE A 133 -14.02 -9.87 13.23
N ASN A 134 -14.28 -9.31 14.42
CA ASN A 134 -15.32 -8.30 14.64
C ASN A 134 -14.75 -6.88 14.73
N SER A 135 -13.49 -6.72 15.14
CA SER A 135 -12.83 -5.43 15.20
C SER A 135 -11.35 -5.53 14.87
N ALA A 136 -10.81 -4.46 14.29
CA ALA A 136 -9.38 -4.31 14.05
C ALA A 136 -8.92 -2.88 14.34
N GLN A 137 -7.63 -2.73 14.60
CA GLN A 137 -6.92 -1.47 14.72
C GLN A 137 -5.74 -1.49 13.77
N ALA A 138 -5.64 -0.46 12.92
CA ALA A 138 -4.54 -0.29 11.97
C ALA A 138 -3.74 0.96 12.36
N LYS A 139 -2.43 0.82 12.52
CA LYS A 139 -1.55 1.94 12.85
C LYS A 139 -0.32 1.96 11.98
N TRP A 140 0.04 3.16 11.53
CA TRP A 140 1.38 3.47 11.04
C TRP A 140 1.73 4.88 11.48
N ILE A 141 2.43 4.96 12.59
CA ILE A 141 2.74 6.21 13.27
C ILE A 141 4.24 6.44 13.24
N ARG A 142 4.67 7.60 12.79
CA ARG A 142 6.07 8.04 12.81
C ARG A 142 6.24 9.25 13.71
N ARG A 143 7.39 9.32 14.36
CA ARG A 143 7.79 10.51 15.11
C ARG A 143 8.35 11.59 14.16
N THR A 144 9.21 11.20 13.23
CA THR A 144 9.83 12.04 12.22
C THR A 144 9.83 11.30 10.89
N GLY A 145 9.01 11.74 9.95
CA GLY A 145 8.85 10.98 8.72
C GLY A 145 8.24 11.75 7.55
N ILE A 146 8.23 13.10 7.61
CA ILE A 146 7.81 13.93 6.47
C ILE A 146 8.78 13.71 5.30
N PRO A 147 8.30 13.27 4.11
CA PRO A 147 9.17 12.77 3.04
C PRO A 147 9.83 13.86 2.18
N GLY A 148 9.92 15.07 2.68
CA GLY A 148 10.46 16.26 2.00
C GLY A 148 9.40 17.34 1.85
N PHE A 149 9.81 18.55 1.46
CA PHE A 149 8.94 19.71 1.36
C PHE A 149 8.86 20.24 -0.07
N GLY A 150 7.67 20.67 -0.50
CA GLY A 150 7.45 21.29 -1.80
C GLY A 150 7.59 20.36 -3.01
N GLY A 151 7.84 19.05 -2.78
CA GLY A 151 7.90 18.03 -3.82
C GLY A 151 6.54 17.40 -4.11
N TRP A 152 6.50 16.47 -5.07
CA TRP A 152 5.25 15.83 -5.46
C TRP A 152 4.60 15.06 -4.30
N PHE A 153 5.39 14.49 -3.39
CA PHE A 153 4.92 13.68 -2.25
C PHE A 153 4.07 14.48 -1.25
N THR A 154 4.35 15.78 -1.10
CA THR A 154 3.64 16.67 -0.17
C THR A 154 2.75 17.69 -0.88
N THR A 155 2.56 17.55 -2.19
CA THR A 155 1.61 18.34 -2.96
C THR A 155 0.35 17.52 -3.21
N LYS A 156 -0.79 17.92 -2.63
CA LYS A 156 -2.04 17.16 -2.65
C LYS A 156 -2.53 16.81 -4.05
N GLU A 157 -2.41 17.75 -5.00
CA GLU A 157 -2.79 17.53 -6.41
C GLU A 157 -1.98 16.40 -7.07
N LEU A 158 -0.74 16.14 -6.60
CA LEU A 158 0.18 15.15 -7.18
C LEU A 158 0.18 13.82 -6.42
N ALA A 159 0.00 13.89 -5.10
CA ALA A 159 0.07 12.73 -4.21
C ALA A 159 -1.32 12.15 -3.85
N GLY A 160 -2.38 12.97 -3.91
CA GLY A 160 -3.73 12.62 -3.43
C GLY A 160 -3.96 12.97 -1.96
N GLY A 161 -2.91 13.06 -1.16
CA GLY A 161 -2.90 13.36 0.26
C GLY A 161 -1.55 13.06 0.89
N GLY A 162 -1.48 13.11 2.21
CA GLY A 162 -0.29 12.85 3.00
C GLY A 162 -0.21 11.40 3.51
N PRO A 163 0.02 11.19 4.84
CA PRO A 163 0.19 9.85 5.40
C PRO A 163 -1.04 8.94 5.21
N LEU A 164 -2.25 9.47 5.08
CA LEU A 164 -3.43 8.63 4.86
C LEU A 164 -3.34 7.86 3.52
N ILE A 165 -2.81 8.50 2.49
CA ILE A 165 -2.56 7.89 1.18
C ILE A 165 -1.25 7.07 1.17
N ASP A 166 -0.18 7.60 1.77
CA ASP A 166 1.12 6.93 1.73
C ASP A 166 1.18 5.67 2.60
N LEU A 167 0.62 5.75 3.82
CA LEU A 167 0.69 4.69 4.82
C LEU A 167 -0.56 3.78 4.83
N LEU A 168 -1.32 3.75 3.75
CA LEU A 168 -2.53 2.93 3.57
C LEU A 168 -2.32 1.43 3.79
N HIS A 169 -1.08 0.96 3.79
CA HIS A 169 -0.74 -0.47 3.90
C HIS A 169 -1.33 -1.17 5.13
N MET A 170 -1.40 -0.51 6.29
CA MET A 170 -1.95 -1.13 7.50
C MET A 170 -3.47 -1.13 7.48
N ILE A 171 -4.08 -0.13 6.85
CA ILE A 171 -5.53 -0.10 6.60
C ILE A 171 -5.90 -1.27 5.67
N ASP A 172 -5.15 -1.42 4.58
CA ASP A 172 -5.28 -2.53 3.65
C ASP A 172 -5.10 -3.89 4.33
N LEU A 173 -4.04 -4.06 5.13
CA LEU A 173 -3.76 -5.32 5.82
C LEU A 173 -4.84 -5.67 6.85
N ALA A 174 -5.36 -4.68 7.58
CA ALA A 174 -6.47 -4.90 8.52
C ALA A 174 -7.74 -5.34 7.77
N MET A 175 -8.10 -4.66 6.68
CA MET A 175 -9.24 -5.06 5.83
C MET A 175 -9.02 -6.44 5.21
N TYR A 176 -7.80 -6.79 4.81
CA TYR A 176 -7.44 -8.11 4.29
C TYR A 176 -7.65 -9.22 5.34
N PHE A 177 -7.24 -9.01 6.59
CA PHE A 177 -7.51 -9.95 7.68
C PHE A 177 -9.00 -10.07 7.99
N MET A 178 -9.75 -8.98 7.91
CA MET A 178 -11.20 -8.94 8.12
C MET A 178 -12.02 -9.55 6.98
N GLY A 179 -11.40 -9.99 5.89
CA GLY A 179 -12.08 -10.53 4.70
C GLY A 179 -12.59 -9.44 3.76
N TYR A 180 -12.10 -8.22 3.87
CA TYR A 180 -12.42 -7.07 3.02
C TYR A 180 -13.92 -6.74 2.99
N PRO A 181 -14.58 -6.55 4.14
CA PRO A 181 -16.00 -6.28 4.22
C PRO A 181 -16.36 -4.96 3.51
N GLU A 182 -17.61 -4.84 3.11
CA GLU A 182 -18.12 -3.62 2.48
C GLU A 182 -18.28 -2.51 3.52
N PRO A 183 -17.63 -1.33 3.34
CA PRO A 183 -17.75 -0.23 4.28
C PRO A 183 -19.17 0.37 4.27
N ALA A 184 -19.62 0.90 5.41
CA ALA A 184 -20.94 1.50 5.57
C ALA A 184 -20.84 2.97 5.98
N HIS A 185 -20.14 3.27 7.08
CA HIS A 185 -19.99 4.63 7.58
C HIS A 185 -18.54 4.86 8.03
N VAL A 186 -18.09 6.08 7.83
CA VAL A 186 -16.74 6.53 8.21
C VAL A 186 -16.82 7.84 8.95
N LEU A 187 -16.16 7.91 10.11
CA LEU A 187 -15.84 9.16 10.81
C LEU A 187 -14.34 9.33 10.83
N GLY A 188 -13.83 10.45 10.36
CA GLY A 188 -12.39 10.69 10.29
C GLY A 188 -12.02 12.15 10.51
N GLN A 189 -10.76 12.36 10.87
CA GLN A 189 -10.14 13.67 11.03
C GLN A 189 -8.71 13.65 10.54
N THR A 190 -8.26 14.79 10.00
CA THR A 190 -6.89 15.02 9.55
C THR A 190 -6.28 16.20 10.29
N PHE A 191 -4.97 16.17 10.50
CA PHE A 191 -4.23 17.20 11.23
C PHE A 191 -3.01 17.63 10.39
N SER A 192 -2.71 18.93 10.43
CA SER A 192 -1.60 19.52 9.67
C SER A 192 -0.64 20.35 10.55
N ASP A 193 -0.61 20.05 11.85
CA ASP A 193 0.12 20.84 12.85
C ASP A 193 1.63 20.88 12.58
N PHE A 194 2.20 19.78 12.08
CA PHE A 194 3.64 19.62 11.89
C PHE A 194 4.08 19.61 10.43
N ILE A 195 3.16 19.68 9.47
CA ILE A 195 3.49 19.44 8.05
C ILE A 195 4.46 20.49 7.46
N GLN A 196 4.60 21.65 8.07
CA GLN A 196 5.55 22.69 7.65
C GLN A 196 6.84 22.70 8.50
N ASP A 197 6.91 21.90 9.56
CA ASP A 197 8.03 21.91 10.48
C ASP A 197 9.15 20.97 10.02
N LYS A 198 10.29 21.56 9.65
CA LYS A 198 11.46 20.82 9.15
C LYS A 198 12.11 19.90 10.19
N GLN A 199 11.81 20.07 11.49
CA GLN A 199 12.28 19.17 12.53
C GLN A 199 11.70 17.77 12.39
N PHE A 200 10.54 17.63 11.74
CA PHE A 200 9.86 16.35 11.49
C PHE A 200 10.18 15.75 10.12
N LYS A 201 11.18 16.29 9.39
CA LYS A 201 11.65 15.68 8.15
C LYS A 201 12.26 14.30 8.42
N GLY A 202 11.75 13.29 7.73
CA GLY A 202 12.30 11.94 7.79
C GLY A 202 13.61 11.79 7.02
N PRO A 203 14.38 10.73 7.29
CA PRO A 203 15.61 10.42 6.57
C PRO A 203 15.35 9.82 5.17
N TRP A 204 14.10 9.56 4.85
CA TRP A 204 13.66 8.99 3.58
C TRP A 204 12.85 10.03 2.78
N GLY A 205 12.50 9.68 1.54
CA GLY A 205 11.66 10.52 0.69
C GLY A 205 12.42 11.14 -0.47
N ILE A 206 12.04 12.37 -0.80
CA ILE A 206 12.58 13.10 -1.95
C ILE A 206 13.25 14.43 -1.50
N PRO A 207 14.16 14.99 -2.29
CA PRO A 207 14.75 16.29 -1.99
C PRO A 207 13.69 17.40 -1.90
N ASP A 208 13.91 18.36 -0.99
CA ASP A 208 13.06 19.54 -0.88
C ASP A 208 13.10 20.35 -2.19
N ARG A 209 11.96 20.90 -2.56
CA ARG A 209 11.81 21.77 -3.73
C ARG A 209 11.47 23.20 -3.27
N VAL A 210 12.36 24.12 -3.49
CA VAL A 210 12.15 25.54 -3.16
C VAL A 210 10.99 26.09 -4.00
N GLY A 211 10.07 26.80 -3.34
CA GLY A 211 8.89 27.40 -3.99
C GLY A 211 7.80 26.40 -4.38
N GLY A 212 7.93 25.14 -4.02
CA GLY A 212 6.87 24.14 -4.23
C GLY A 212 5.83 24.16 -3.09
N THR A 213 4.74 23.40 -3.30
CA THR A 213 3.62 23.35 -2.37
C THR A 213 3.77 22.18 -1.38
N THR A 214 3.42 22.43 -0.10
CA THR A 214 3.27 21.43 0.95
C THR A 214 1.91 21.69 1.60
N ASP A 215 0.88 20.95 1.17
CA ASP A 215 -0.54 21.22 1.50
C ASP A 215 -1.33 19.95 1.85
N VAL A 216 -0.62 18.89 2.26
CA VAL A 216 -1.20 17.66 2.77
C VAL A 216 -1.23 17.64 4.30
N GLU A 217 -1.97 16.70 4.87
CA GLU A 217 -1.96 16.45 6.31
C GLU A 217 -0.64 15.78 6.76
N ASN A 218 -0.30 15.88 8.07
CA ASN A 218 0.77 15.09 8.69
C ASN A 218 0.25 13.91 9.52
N ALA A 219 -1.04 13.89 9.85
CA ALA A 219 -1.68 12.81 10.59
C ALA A 219 -3.15 12.67 10.21
N ALA A 220 -3.68 11.45 10.32
CA ALA A 220 -5.10 11.15 10.16
C ALA A 220 -5.56 10.05 11.11
N HIS A 221 -6.79 10.21 11.63
CA HIS A 221 -7.49 9.23 12.44
C HIS A 221 -8.82 8.89 11.80
N GLY A 222 -9.26 7.64 11.93
CA GLY A 222 -10.53 7.21 11.38
C GLY A 222 -11.17 6.07 12.14
N PHE A 223 -12.49 6.01 12.05
CA PHE A 223 -13.32 4.90 12.53
C PHE A 223 -14.29 4.50 11.42
N VAL A 224 -14.22 3.24 11.02
CA VAL A 224 -15.01 2.67 9.93
C VAL A 224 -15.93 1.60 10.48
N THR A 225 -17.21 1.68 10.14
CA THR A 225 -18.15 0.56 10.33
C THR A 225 -18.44 -0.09 8.99
N PHE A 226 -18.64 -1.41 9.01
CA PHE A 226 -18.91 -2.20 7.81
C PHE A 226 -20.35 -2.75 7.85
N LYS A 227 -20.91 -3.05 6.67
CA LYS A 227 -22.28 -3.62 6.57
C LYS A 227 -22.44 -4.95 7.31
N THR A 228 -21.34 -5.65 7.54
CA THR A 228 -21.28 -6.89 8.34
C THR A 228 -21.33 -6.66 9.85
N GLY A 229 -21.31 -5.41 10.33
CA GLY A 229 -21.22 -5.05 11.74
C GLY A 229 -19.78 -5.01 12.29
N GLN A 230 -18.79 -5.37 11.49
CA GLN A 230 -17.37 -5.24 11.84
C GLN A 230 -16.98 -3.76 11.96
N VAL A 231 -15.88 -3.49 12.70
CA VAL A 231 -15.34 -2.13 12.85
C VAL A 231 -13.83 -2.09 12.67
N LEU A 232 -13.33 -0.99 12.15
CA LEU A 232 -11.90 -0.69 12.01
C LEU A 232 -11.61 0.70 12.57
N SER A 233 -10.70 0.81 13.52
CA SER A 233 -10.07 2.09 13.90
C SER A 233 -8.72 2.20 13.23
N LEU A 234 -8.34 3.41 12.81
CA LEU A 234 -7.06 3.64 12.16
C LEU A 234 -6.39 4.92 12.61
N GLN A 235 -5.06 4.89 12.62
CA GLN A 235 -4.20 6.04 12.89
C GLN A 235 -2.97 5.95 11.99
N VAL A 236 -2.73 7.01 11.23
CA VAL A 236 -1.54 7.12 10.37
C VAL A 236 -0.92 8.49 10.51
N SER A 237 0.41 8.55 10.58
CA SER A 237 1.11 9.84 10.64
C SER A 237 2.53 9.77 10.11
N TRP A 238 2.99 10.89 9.56
CA TRP A 238 4.40 11.16 9.27
C TRP A 238 5.10 11.88 10.41
N ALA A 239 4.34 12.57 11.26
CA ALA A 239 4.86 13.38 12.35
C ALA A 239 3.88 13.42 13.52
N GLU A 240 4.28 12.79 14.63
CA GLU A 240 3.57 12.84 15.92
C GLU A 240 4.57 12.78 17.08
N MET A 241 4.25 13.42 18.21
CA MET A 241 5.10 13.37 19.41
C MET A 241 4.88 12.07 20.18
N VAL A 242 5.39 10.96 19.63
CA VAL A 242 5.31 9.62 20.21
C VAL A 242 6.66 9.12 20.68
N LYS A 243 6.66 8.10 21.57
CA LYS A 243 7.89 7.52 22.10
C LYS A 243 8.71 6.82 21.01
N ARG A 244 8.05 6.10 20.09
CA ARG A 244 8.67 5.33 19.00
C ARG A 244 7.69 5.19 17.85
N GLU A 245 8.21 4.79 16.69
CA GLU A 245 7.39 4.45 15.54
C GLU A 245 6.67 3.12 15.77
N GLU A 246 5.42 3.05 15.34
CA GLU A 246 4.57 1.85 15.43
C GLU A 246 3.94 1.55 14.08
N VAL A 247 4.10 0.31 13.61
CA VAL A 247 3.43 -0.21 12.42
C VAL A 247 2.71 -1.48 12.85
N SER A 248 1.39 -1.46 12.95
CA SER A 248 0.65 -2.59 13.53
C SER A 248 -0.74 -2.78 12.95
N VAL A 249 -1.17 -4.06 12.96
CA VAL A 249 -2.57 -4.47 12.89
C VAL A 249 -2.85 -5.36 14.09
N VAL A 250 -3.80 -4.93 14.92
CA VAL A 250 -4.32 -5.70 16.06
C VAL A 250 -5.77 -6.00 15.77
N PHE A 251 -6.23 -7.23 16.01
CA PHE A 251 -7.62 -7.59 15.77
C PHE A 251 -8.19 -8.50 16.84
N GLN A 252 -9.51 -8.48 16.96
CA GLN A 252 -10.29 -9.34 17.82
C GLN A 252 -11.25 -10.18 16.98
N GLY A 253 -11.08 -11.48 17.05
CA GLY A 253 -12.01 -12.44 16.48
C GLY A 253 -12.87 -13.10 17.58
N THR A 254 -13.87 -13.90 17.16
CA THR A 254 -14.80 -14.58 18.07
C THR A 254 -14.18 -15.75 18.83
N LYS A 255 -13.02 -16.26 18.38
CA LYS A 255 -12.30 -17.40 19.01
C LYS A 255 -10.91 -17.02 19.49
N ALA A 256 -10.23 -16.07 18.85
CA ALA A 256 -8.90 -15.61 19.19
C ALA A 256 -8.69 -14.15 18.77
N GLY A 257 -7.83 -13.44 19.48
CA GLY A 257 -7.26 -12.18 19.02
C GLY A 257 -5.94 -12.42 18.30
N GLY A 258 -5.42 -11.40 17.61
CA GLY A 258 -4.11 -11.50 16.99
C GLY A 258 -3.47 -10.14 16.75
N LYS A 259 -2.15 -10.17 16.55
CA LYS A 259 -1.34 -8.98 16.35
C LYS A 259 -0.21 -9.25 15.35
N VAL A 260 -0.06 -8.36 14.39
CA VAL A 260 1.16 -8.21 13.59
C VAL A 260 1.67 -6.81 13.84
N GLU A 261 2.89 -6.66 14.37
CA GLU A 261 3.42 -5.37 14.79
C GLU A 261 4.91 -5.28 14.51
N ARG A 262 5.34 -4.10 14.13
CA ARG A 262 6.73 -3.68 14.09
C ARG A 262 6.86 -2.38 14.87
N LEU A 263 7.65 -2.41 15.91
CA LEU A 263 8.05 -1.22 16.66
C LEU A 263 9.46 -0.84 16.23
N PHE A 264 9.62 0.37 15.78
CA PHE A 264 10.92 0.93 15.45
C PHE A 264 11.33 1.94 16.51
N GLY A 265 12.60 2.25 16.57
CA GLY A 265 13.09 3.40 17.33
C GLY A 265 12.70 4.72 16.65
N ILE A 266 13.48 5.75 16.91
CA ILE A 266 13.33 7.04 16.24
C ILE A 266 14.35 7.06 15.11
N ASP A 267 13.91 7.23 13.88
CA ASP A 267 14.74 7.27 12.68
C ASP A 267 15.97 8.18 12.88
N GLY A 268 17.16 7.58 12.72
CA GLY A 268 18.44 8.25 12.88
C GLY A 268 18.95 8.41 14.32
N LEU A 269 18.18 8.00 15.34
CA LEU A 269 18.55 8.12 16.76
C LEU A 269 18.53 6.79 17.51
N ASP A 270 17.59 5.92 17.19
CA ASP A 270 17.39 4.63 17.84
C ASP A 270 17.05 3.57 16.78
N ASN A 271 17.93 2.59 16.59
CA ASN A 271 17.78 1.53 15.59
C ASN A 271 17.08 0.27 16.16
N THR A 272 16.43 0.37 17.31
CA THR A 272 15.70 -0.76 17.90
C THR A 272 14.54 -1.15 17.00
N ALA A 273 14.49 -2.42 16.59
CA ALA A 273 13.36 -3.02 15.88
C ALA A 273 12.84 -4.23 16.68
N ILE A 274 11.53 -4.28 16.90
CA ILE A 274 10.85 -5.40 17.57
C ILE A 274 9.70 -5.82 16.68
N ASP A 275 9.77 -7.02 16.12
CA ASP A 275 8.72 -7.61 15.33
C ASP A 275 7.91 -8.58 16.18
N THR A 276 6.59 -8.46 16.12
CA THR A 276 5.65 -9.31 16.83
C THR A 276 4.63 -9.90 15.87
N CYS A 277 4.46 -11.22 15.88
CA CYS A 277 3.35 -11.92 15.23
C CYS A 277 2.78 -12.90 16.24
N GLU A 278 1.59 -12.64 16.76
CA GLU A 278 1.02 -13.37 17.88
C GLU A 278 -0.47 -13.63 17.72
N LEU A 279 -0.91 -14.77 18.29
CA LEU A 279 -2.31 -15.10 18.57
C LEU A 279 -2.56 -15.11 20.06
N TYR A 280 -3.71 -14.62 20.48
CA TYR A 280 -4.18 -14.57 21.86
C TYR A 280 -5.39 -15.50 22.00
N VAL A 281 -5.24 -16.57 22.75
CA VAL A 281 -6.24 -17.65 22.85
C VAL A 281 -6.54 -18.03 24.31
N GLN A 282 -7.68 -18.67 24.53
CA GLN A 282 -8.00 -19.33 25.81
C GLN A 282 -7.84 -20.84 25.65
N GLU A 283 -6.95 -21.45 26.44
CA GLU A 283 -6.66 -22.89 26.39
C GLU A 283 -6.60 -23.49 27.78
N ASN A 284 -7.32 -24.59 27.99
CA ASN A 284 -7.35 -25.33 29.27
C ASN A 284 -7.62 -24.41 30.49
N GLY A 285 -8.47 -23.39 30.30
CA GLY A 285 -8.81 -22.39 31.31
C GLY A 285 -7.75 -21.29 31.54
N ASN A 286 -6.73 -21.22 30.69
CA ASN A 286 -5.66 -20.22 30.79
C ASN A 286 -5.64 -19.29 29.57
N SER A 287 -5.22 -18.03 29.79
CA SER A 287 -4.89 -17.10 28.73
C SER A 287 -3.50 -17.42 28.17
N VAL A 288 -3.39 -17.63 26.87
CA VAL A 288 -2.14 -18.06 26.22
C VAL A 288 -1.82 -17.09 25.07
N ASN A 289 -0.58 -16.61 25.04
CA ASN A 289 -0.02 -15.87 23.91
C ASN A 289 0.84 -16.84 23.08
N ARG A 290 0.44 -17.06 21.84
CA ARG A 290 1.19 -17.89 20.89
C ARG A 290 2.01 -17.01 19.99
N SER A 291 3.32 -17.03 20.13
CA SER A 291 4.23 -16.36 19.18
C SER A 291 4.36 -17.19 17.89
N ILE A 292 4.26 -16.53 16.77
CA ILE A 292 4.45 -17.10 15.44
C ILE A 292 5.80 -16.60 14.93
N VAL A 293 6.75 -17.52 14.77
CA VAL A 293 8.08 -17.22 14.28
C VAL A 293 8.09 -17.38 12.76
N THR A 294 8.46 -16.33 12.07
CA THR A 294 8.53 -16.30 10.59
C THR A 294 9.94 -15.95 10.14
N GLN A 295 10.21 -16.14 8.84
CA GLN A 295 11.47 -15.70 8.25
C GLN A 295 11.55 -14.17 8.21
N ALA A 296 12.76 -13.63 8.36
CA ALA A 296 13.01 -12.20 8.16
C ALA A 296 12.67 -11.77 6.73
N CYS A 297 12.12 -10.58 6.57
CA CYS A 297 11.70 -10.04 5.28
C CYS A 297 12.24 -8.61 5.12
N GLU A 298 13.46 -8.49 4.59
CA GLU A 298 14.14 -7.20 4.43
C GLU A 298 13.53 -6.32 3.33
N ASP A 299 12.96 -6.94 2.28
CA ASP A 299 12.34 -6.25 1.15
C ASP A 299 10.91 -5.78 1.46
N MET A 300 10.41 -6.00 2.67
CA MET A 300 9.05 -5.68 3.13
C MET A 300 7.95 -6.38 2.30
N GLY A 301 8.22 -7.54 1.71
CA GLY A 301 7.28 -8.29 0.88
C GLY A 301 7.13 -7.79 -0.56
N ARG A 302 7.96 -6.83 -0.98
CA ARG A 302 7.87 -6.24 -2.33
C ARG A 302 8.21 -7.22 -3.44
N ILE A 303 9.22 -8.06 -3.22
CA ILE A 303 9.61 -9.10 -4.17
C ILE A 303 8.49 -10.14 -4.30
N GLY A 304 7.98 -10.64 -3.17
CA GLY A 304 6.88 -11.60 -3.16
C GLY A 304 5.59 -11.07 -3.79
N SER A 305 5.25 -9.81 -3.56
CA SER A 305 4.09 -9.18 -4.18
C SER A 305 4.23 -9.08 -5.71
N ALA A 306 5.41 -8.72 -6.20
CA ALA A 306 5.68 -8.66 -7.64
C ALA A 306 5.71 -10.07 -8.27
N ALA A 307 6.32 -11.05 -7.60
CA ALA A 307 6.33 -12.44 -8.07
C ALA A 307 4.90 -13.00 -8.19
N ASN A 308 4.06 -12.76 -7.18
CA ASN A 308 2.67 -13.21 -7.21
C ASN A 308 1.87 -12.70 -8.41
N PHE A 309 2.14 -11.47 -8.89
CA PHE A 309 1.49 -10.96 -10.10
C PHE A 309 1.77 -11.85 -11.32
N ILE A 310 3.02 -12.25 -11.53
CA ILE A 310 3.40 -13.14 -12.65
C ILE A 310 2.85 -14.55 -12.44
N GLU A 311 2.98 -15.09 -11.23
CA GLU A 311 2.44 -16.41 -10.89
C GLU A 311 0.91 -16.47 -11.08
N PHE A 312 0.20 -15.38 -10.77
CA PHE A 312 -1.23 -15.25 -11.03
C PHE A 312 -1.54 -15.26 -12.53
N LEU A 313 -0.80 -14.49 -13.34
CA LEU A 313 -0.99 -14.48 -14.79
C LEU A 313 -0.73 -15.84 -15.43
N ASP A 314 0.21 -16.60 -14.87
CA ASP A 314 0.52 -17.98 -15.30
C ASP A 314 -0.49 -19.03 -14.76
N GLY A 315 -1.45 -18.64 -13.94
CA GLY A 315 -2.40 -19.55 -13.31
C GLY A 315 -1.79 -20.45 -12.22
N LYS A 316 -0.65 -20.06 -11.65
CA LYS A 316 0.09 -20.81 -10.62
C LYS A 316 -0.29 -20.42 -9.20
N ALA A 317 -0.87 -19.23 -9.00
CA ALA A 317 -1.25 -18.70 -7.70
C ALA A 317 -2.53 -17.86 -7.76
N GLU A 318 -3.23 -17.77 -6.63
CA GLU A 318 -4.29 -16.78 -6.46
C GLU A 318 -3.69 -15.38 -6.31
N PRO A 319 -4.38 -14.32 -6.75
CA PRO A 319 -3.86 -12.97 -6.65
C PRO A 319 -3.90 -12.49 -5.19
N LEU A 320 -2.82 -11.83 -4.75
CA LEU A 320 -2.76 -11.25 -3.40
C LEU A 320 -3.81 -10.16 -3.15
N ASN A 321 -4.28 -9.52 -4.20
CA ASN A 321 -5.34 -8.51 -4.12
C ASN A 321 -6.19 -8.50 -5.40
N THR A 322 -7.38 -7.89 -5.30
CA THR A 322 -8.23 -7.65 -6.45
C THR A 322 -8.47 -6.14 -6.66
N PRO A 323 -8.81 -5.70 -7.87
CA PRO A 323 -9.14 -4.31 -8.12
C PRO A 323 -10.31 -3.80 -7.28
N GLU A 324 -11.30 -4.65 -6.98
CA GLU A 324 -12.44 -4.33 -6.12
C GLU A 324 -12.03 -4.08 -4.67
N GLN A 325 -11.02 -4.81 -4.16
CA GLN A 325 -10.44 -4.54 -2.85
C GLN A 325 -9.74 -3.18 -2.82
N ALA A 326 -8.98 -2.86 -3.87
CA ALA A 326 -8.34 -1.56 -4.02
C ALA A 326 -9.37 -0.41 -4.07
N LEU A 327 -10.49 -0.61 -4.76
CA LEU A 327 -11.60 0.34 -4.79
C LEU A 327 -12.18 0.58 -3.39
N ARG A 328 -12.49 -0.49 -2.65
CA ARG A 328 -13.02 -0.38 -1.27
C ARG A 328 -12.06 0.34 -0.33
N LEU A 329 -10.77 0.07 -0.44
CA LEU A 329 -9.74 0.78 0.33
C LEU A 329 -9.77 2.28 0.04
N MET A 330 -9.80 2.67 -1.24
CA MET A 330 -9.83 4.08 -1.62
C MET A 330 -11.16 4.75 -1.26
N GLN A 331 -12.29 4.05 -1.29
CA GLN A 331 -13.56 4.57 -0.78
C GLN A 331 -13.48 4.91 0.72
N VAL A 332 -12.83 4.07 1.53
CA VAL A 332 -12.60 4.37 2.96
C VAL A 332 -11.73 5.62 3.12
N ILE A 333 -10.65 5.73 2.35
CA ILE A 333 -9.72 6.88 2.38
C ILE A 333 -10.45 8.17 1.98
N ASP A 334 -11.18 8.16 0.87
CA ASP A 334 -11.96 9.31 0.40
C ASP A 334 -13.00 9.75 1.44
N ALA A 335 -13.68 8.78 2.08
CA ALA A 335 -14.66 9.06 3.11
C ALA A 335 -14.03 9.66 4.38
N ILE A 336 -12.80 9.29 4.75
CA ILE A 336 -12.05 9.93 5.85
C ILE A 336 -11.78 11.40 5.51
N TYR A 337 -11.31 11.71 4.31
CA TYR A 337 -11.11 13.10 3.88
C TYR A 337 -12.41 13.89 3.84
N ALA A 338 -13.49 13.30 3.33
CA ALA A 338 -14.81 13.96 3.29
C ALA A 338 -15.38 14.18 4.69
N SER A 339 -15.18 13.23 5.62
CA SER A 339 -15.56 13.36 7.01
C SER A 339 -14.77 14.47 7.72
N ALA A 340 -13.45 14.51 7.52
CA ALA A 340 -12.60 15.56 8.09
C ALA A 340 -13.00 16.95 7.57
N ALA A 341 -13.33 17.08 6.29
CA ALA A 341 -13.75 18.34 5.70
C ALA A 341 -15.13 18.81 6.18
N SER A 342 -16.08 17.88 6.43
CA SER A 342 -17.45 18.20 6.83
C SER A 342 -17.66 18.22 8.35
N GLY A 343 -16.76 17.63 9.14
CA GLY A 343 -16.91 17.37 10.57
C GLY A 343 -18.04 16.40 10.92
N LYS A 344 -18.48 15.57 9.96
CA LYS A 344 -19.61 14.63 10.10
C LYS A 344 -19.25 13.23 9.60
N PRO A 345 -19.93 12.18 10.13
CA PRO A 345 -19.83 10.86 9.52
C PRO A 345 -20.28 10.87 8.05
N VAL A 346 -19.59 10.08 7.23
CA VAL A 346 -19.88 9.87 5.79
C VAL A 346 -20.39 8.46 5.59
N SER A 347 -21.47 8.30 4.83
CA SER A 347 -21.97 6.99 4.36
C SER A 347 -21.34 6.68 3.00
N ILE A 348 -20.97 5.40 2.78
CA ILE A 348 -20.38 4.88 1.54
C ILE A 348 -21.42 4.02 0.82
#